data_0adee3286c3fb4c319c9a76369d9cbb8
#
_entry.id   0adee3286c3fb4c319c9a76369d9cbb8
#
_cell.length_a   1.000
_cell.length_b   1.000
_cell.length_c   1.000
_cell.angle_alpha   90.00
_cell.angle_beta   90.00
_cell.angle_gamma   90.00
#
_symmetry.space_group_name_H-M   'P 1'
#
loop_
_entity.id
_entity.type
_entity.pdbx_description
1 polymer ?
#
loop_
_entity_poly.entity_id
_entity_poly.type
_entity_poly.pdbx_seq_one_letter_code
_entity_poly.pdbx_strand_id
1 'polypeptide(L)'
;KETELAMEKSLWLKPSLLTGIKTFTFTFIPAILVYLLSWTGWFLSDKGYDRNWAESHPASGIAALIPNALRSLWHYHQEIYGFHANLHTAHTYASNPLTWPFMLRPTSFFWEEKASGCLFDTATQNCTSSITALGNPIIWWAAFIASSVLIGSWFRTRDRLSTLIFVGLIAGYVPWLLLMNRTIFEFYVISFLPWMVFILVFGLKTWFENSERPKRTRLLISGFVGITVLVSIFFIPVWTGAWIPYDL
;
A
#
# COMPACT_ATOMS: atom_id res chain seq x y z
N LYS A 1 -5.16 34.56 12.45
CA LYS A 1 -4.46 33.41 11.84
C LYS A 1 -3.71 32.58 12.87
N GLU A 2 -2.90 33.21 13.78
CA GLU A 2 -2.21 32.48 14.86
C GLU A 2 -3.18 31.97 15.93
N THR A 3 -4.20 32.75 16.28
CA THR A 3 -5.26 32.36 17.21
C THR A 3 -6.16 31.25 16.66
N GLU A 4 -6.47 31.24 15.36
CA GLU A 4 -7.20 30.14 14.70
C GLU A 4 -6.36 28.87 14.68
N LEU A 5 -5.06 28.93 14.37
CA LEU A 5 -4.14 27.80 14.43
C LEU A 5 -3.97 27.24 15.85
N ALA A 6 -3.93 28.11 16.86
CA ALA A 6 -3.85 27.68 18.26
C ALA A 6 -5.15 27.03 18.73
N MET A 7 -6.31 27.53 18.28
CA MET A 7 -7.63 26.97 18.57
C MET A 7 -7.84 25.63 17.84
N GLU A 8 -7.40 25.53 16.61
CA GLU A 8 -7.38 24.26 15.86
C GLU A 8 -6.47 23.21 16.51
N LYS A 9 -5.29 23.59 16.99
CA LYS A 9 -4.43 22.71 17.79
C LYS A 9 -5.07 22.24 19.08
N SER A 10 -5.80 23.11 19.78
CA SER A 10 -6.45 22.76 21.06
C SER A 10 -7.62 21.80 20.90
N LEU A 11 -8.33 21.84 19.76
CA LEU A 11 -9.42 20.92 19.43
C LEU A 11 -8.94 19.48 19.16
N TRP A 12 -7.68 19.31 18.75
CA TRP A 12 -7.07 18.01 18.52
C TRP A 12 -6.55 17.31 19.77
N LEU A 13 -6.14 18.09 20.76
CA LEU A 13 -5.46 17.57 21.95
C LEU A 13 -6.40 17.23 23.10
N LYS A 14 -7.70 17.53 23.00
CA LYS A 14 -8.71 17.17 24.00
C LYS A 14 -9.98 16.61 23.37
N PRO A 15 -9.96 15.49 22.65
CA PRO A 15 -11.21 14.77 22.47
C PRO A 15 -11.69 14.36 23.86
N SER A 16 -12.92 14.69 24.23
CA SER A 16 -13.50 14.15 25.46
C SER A 16 -13.46 12.62 25.34
N LEU A 17 -13.21 11.90 26.45
CA LEU A 17 -13.23 10.41 26.47
C LEU A 17 -14.53 9.89 25.82
N LEU A 18 -15.66 10.58 26.04
CA LEU A 18 -16.94 10.26 25.45
C LEU A 18 -16.92 10.36 23.91
N THR A 19 -16.28 11.39 23.34
CA THR A 19 -16.12 11.51 21.88
C THR A 19 -15.25 10.39 21.32
N GLY A 20 -14.17 10.04 22.01
CA GLY A 20 -13.32 8.90 21.64
C GLY A 20 -14.11 7.58 21.64
N ILE A 21 -14.88 7.31 22.70
CA ILE A 21 -15.72 6.11 22.79
C ILE A 21 -16.77 6.08 21.68
N LYS A 22 -17.46 7.19 21.43
CA LYS A 22 -18.45 7.27 20.33
C LYS A 22 -17.80 6.99 18.98
N THR A 23 -16.70 7.67 18.67
CA THR A 23 -16.00 7.48 17.40
C THR A 23 -15.54 6.05 17.23
N PHE A 24 -14.95 5.45 18.27
CA PHE A 24 -14.54 4.05 18.27
C PHE A 24 -15.75 3.13 17.99
N THR A 25 -16.85 3.29 18.73
CA THR A 25 -18.04 2.45 18.59
C THR A 25 -18.63 2.56 17.19
N PHE A 26 -18.83 3.79 16.67
CA PHE A 26 -19.39 4.02 15.33
C PHE A 26 -18.47 3.63 14.18
N THR A 27 -17.17 3.44 14.41
CA THR A 27 -16.21 2.98 13.39
C THR A 27 -15.96 1.50 13.51
N PHE A 28 -15.68 1.01 14.71
CA PHE A 28 -15.21 -0.35 14.95
C PHE A 28 -16.32 -1.40 14.78
N ILE A 29 -17.53 -1.14 15.29
CA ILE A 29 -18.64 -2.08 15.13
C ILE A 29 -19.03 -2.27 13.66
N PRO A 30 -19.27 -1.22 12.86
CA PRO A 30 -19.51 -1.41 11.43
C PRO A 30 -18.35 -2.08 10.69
N ALA A 31 -17.11 -1.79 11.06
CA ALA A 31 -15.95 -2.44 10.45
C ALA A 31 -15.94 -3.95 10.70
N ILE A 32 -16.23 -4.40 11.94
CA ILE A 32 -16.37 -5.84 12.27
C ILE A 32 -17.52 -6.44 11.46
N LEU A 33 -18.67 -5.80 11.40
CA LEU A 33 -19.83 -6.32 10.67
C LEU A 33 -19.52 -6.48 9.17
N VAL A 34 -18.91 -5.47 8.54
CA VAL A 34 -18.48 -5.54 7.14
C VAL A 34 -17.44 -6.64 6.95
N TYR A 35 -16.50 -6.76 7.87
CA TYR A 35 -15.51 -7.82 7.86
C TYR A 35 -16.17 -9.21 7.92
N LEU A 36 -17.06 -9.46 8.86
CA LEU A 36 -17.78 -10.73 8.97
C LEU A 36 -18.65 -11.01 7.73
N LEU A 37 -19.30 -9.97 7.18
CA LEU A 37 -20.06 -10.08 5.93
C LEU A 37 -19.18 -10.45 4.74
N SER A 38 -17.94 -10.01 4.70
CA SER A 38 -16.99 -10.39 3.62
C SER A 38 -16.66 -11.89 3.65
N TRP A 39 -16.83 -12.57 4.79
CA TRP A 39 -16.67 -14.01 4.95
C TRP A 39 -17.93 -14.83 4.65
N THR A 40 -19.01 -14.20 4.14
CA THR A 40 -20.31 -14.87 3.90
C THR A 40 -20.15 -16.13 3.04
N GLY A 41 -19.36 -16.09 1.97
CA GLY A 41 -19.10 -17.25 1.12
C GLY A 41 -18.45 -18.42 1.88
N TRP A 42 -17.52 -18.15 2.77
CA TRP A 42 -16.89 -19.15 3.62
C TRP A 42 -17.86 -19.69 4.67
N PHE A 43 -18.69 -18.84 5.28
CA PHE A 43 -19.71 -19.27 6.26
C PHE A 43 -20.77 -20.17 5.63
N LEU A 44 -21.14 -19.93 4.38
CA LEU A 44 -22.16 -20.70 3.66
C LEU A 44 -21.59 -21.95 2.95
N SER A 45 -20.28 -22.14 2.95
CA SER A 45 -19.62 -23.26 2.29
C SER A 45 -19.23 -24.33 3.28
N ASP A 46 -19.63 -25.58 3.03
CA ASP A 46 -19.15 -26.73 3.81
C ASP A 46 -17.71 -27.15 3.47
N LYS A 47 -17.15 -26.61 2.37
CA LYS A 47 -15.81 -26.93 1.84
C LYS A 47 -14.77 -25.83 2.13
N GLY A 48 -15.11 -24.79 2.90
CA GLY A 48 -14.18 -23.77 3.29
C GLY A 48 -13.06 -24.38 4.14
N TYR A 49 -11.81 -23.93 3.94
CA TYR A 49 -10.68 -24.39 4.74
C TYR A 49 -10.95 -24.16 6.23
N ASP A 50 -10.78 -25.21 7.05
CA ASP A 50 -11.04 -25.21 8.52
C ASP A 50 -12.46 -24.76 8.94
N ARG A 51 -13.44 -24.75 8.01
CA ARG A 51 -14.82 -24.28 8.27
C ARG A 51 -15.49 -24.99 9.43
N ASN A 52 -15.27 -26.29 9.56
CA ASN A 52 -15.88 -27.17 10.55
C ASN A 52 -14.90 -27.57 11.70
N TRP A 53 -13.75 -26.89 11.81
CA TRP A 53 -12.73 -27.21 12.81
C TRP A 53 -13.28 -27.27 14.24
N ALA A 54 -14.14 -26.30 14.63
CA ALA A 54 -14.71 -26.22 15.96
C ALA A 54 -15.69 -27.38 16.32
N GLU A 55 -16.18 -28.12 15.33
CA GLU A 55 -17.05 -29.29 15.58
C GLU A 55 -16.25 -30.46 16.14
N SER A 56 -15.02 -30.64 15.69
CA SER A 56 -14.09 -31.65 16.20
C SER A 56 -13.30 -31.17 17.41
N HIS A 57 -13.39 -29.88 17.79
CA HIS A 57 -12.69 -29.26 18.89
C HIS A 57 -13.68 -28.56 19.84
N PRO A 58 -14.44 -29.32 20.66
CA PRO A 58 -15.42 -28.75 21.57
C PRO A 58 -14.74 -27.84 22.60
N ALA A 59 -15.35 -26.69 22.86
CA ALA A 59 -14.87 -25.74 23.85
C ALA A 59 -15.58 -25.92 25.19
N SER A 60 -14.93 -25.46 26.25
CA SER A 60 -15.48 -25.39 27.60
C SER A 60 -15.52 -23.96 28.12
N GLY A 61 -16.30 -23.72 29.16
CA GLY A 61 -16.41 -22.41 29.79
C GLY A 61 -16.99 -21.33 28.85
N ILE A 62 -16.46 -20.13 28.94
CA ILE A 62 -16.95 -18.95 28.17
C ILE A 62 -16.81 -19.18 26.65
N ALA A 63 -15.79 -19.90 26.23
CA ALA A 63 -15.58 -20.18 24.80
C ALA A 63 -16.69 -21.06 24.18
N ALA A 64 -17.39 -21.84 25.00
CA ALA A 64 -18.55 -22.65 24.54
C ALA A 64 -19.77 -21.81 24.18
N LEU A 65 -19.84 -20.54 24.63
CA LEU A 65 -20.90 -19.59 24.26
C LEU A 65 -20.70 -19.00 22.86
N ILE A 66 -19.49 -19.12 22.26
CA ILE A 66 -19.18 -18.60 20.96
C ILE A 66 -19.62 -19.62 19.89
N PRO A 67 -20.41 -19.21 18.89
CA PRO A 67 -20.80 -20.10 17.78
C PRO A 67 -19.61 -20.79 17.12
N ASN A 68 -19.75 -22.09 16.81
CA ASN A 68 -18.68 -22.89 16.18
C ASN A 68 -18.11 -22.22 14.92
N ALA A 69 -18.95 -21.60 14.10
CA ALA A 69 -18.51 -20.90 12.91
C ALA A 69 -17.51 -19.76 13.21
N LEU A 70 -17.74 -18.98 14.26
CA LEU A 70 -16.82 -17.90 14.66
C LEU A 70 -15.55 -18.46 15.32
N ARG A 71 -15.63 -19.57 16.03
CA ARG A 71 -14.47 -20.27 16.60
C ARG A 71 -13.58 -20.84 15.49
N SER A 72 -14.18 -21.46 14.47
CA SER A 72 -13.48 -21.95 13.30
C SER A 72 -12.82 -20.80 12.53
N LEU A 73 -13.52 -19.66 12.34
CA LEU A 73 -12.96 -18.48 11.70
C LEU A 73 -11.75 -17.93 12.48
N TRP A 74 -11.86 -17.87 13.82
CA TRP A 74 -10.74 -17.45 14.67
C TRP A 74 -9.53 -18.39 14.53
N HIS A 75 -9.76 -19.71 14.57
CA HIS A 75 -8.70 -20.69 14.32
C HIS A 75 -8.05 -20.50 12.94
N TYR A 76 -8.85 -20.35 11.91
CA TYR A 76 -8.32 -20.09 10.55
C TYR A 76 -7.43 -18.83 10.51
N HIS A 77 -7.80 -17.77 11.22
CA HIS A 77 -6.95 -16.58 11.31
C HIS A 77 -5.64 -16.84 12.07
N GLN A 78 -5.65 -17.68 13.09
CA GLN A 78 -4.43 -18.09 13.78
C GLN A 78 -3.50 -18.89 12.86
N GLU A 79 -4.04 -19.81 12.05
CA GLU A 79 -3.28 -20.56 11.06
C GLU A 79 -2.70 -19.64 9.97
N ILE A 80 -3.52 -18.72 9.43
CA ILE A 80 -3.04 -17.70 8.48
C ILE A 80 -1.89 -16.89 9.09
N TYR A 81 -2.08 -16.39 10.30
CA TYR A 81 -1.05 -15.59 10.96
C TYR A 81 0.21 -16.40 11.21
N GLY A 82 0.07 -17.62 11.74
CA GLY A 82 1.19 -18.53 12.01
C GLY A 82 1.98 -18.84 10.75
N PHE A 83 1.29 -19.18 9.66
CA PHE A 83 1.93 -19.41 8.36
C PHE A 83 2.70 -18.18 7.88
N HIS A 84 2.04 -17.04 7.86
CA HIS A 84 2.66 -15.82 7.33
C HIS A 84 3.77 -15.26 8.22
N ALA A 85 3.66 -15.39 9.55
CA ALA A 85 4.70 -14.94 10.46
C ALA A 85 5.99 -15.78 10.33
N ASN A 86 5.84 -17.07 10.00
CA ASN A 86 6.96 -18.02 9.90
C ASN A 86 7.41 -18.30 8.46
N LEU A 87 6.96 -17.53 7.48
CA LEU A 87 7.33 -17.72 6.08
C LEU A 87 8.76 -17.21 5.82
N HIS A 88 9.73 -18.11 5.83
CA HIS A 88 11.15 -17.82 5.58
C HIS A 88 11.70 -18.49 4.31
N THR A 89 10.83 -19.03 3.46
CA THR A 89 11.24 -19.68 2.22
C THR A 89 11.97 -18.69 1.33
N ALA A 90 13.19 -19.03 0.91
CA ALA A 90 13.97 -18.19 0.02
C ALA A 90 13.25 -18.02 -1.32
N HIS A 91 13.20 -16.80 -1.82
CA HIS A 91 12.58 -16.49 -3.10
C HIS A 91 13.40 -15.46 -3.86
N THR A 92 13.53 -15.64 -5.17
CA THR A 92 14.37 -14.81 -6.04
C THR A 92 14.01 -13.33 -5.98
N TYR A 93 12.71 -13.01 -5.84
CA TYR A 93 12.21 -11.64 -5.76
C TYR A 93 11.93 -11.15 -4.34
N ALA A 94 12.34 -11.89 -3.30
CA ALA A 94 12.25 -11.38 -1.94
C ALA A 94 13.07 -10.10 -1.81
N SER A 95 12.50 -9.07 -1.20
CA SER A 95 13.12 -7.74 -1.11
C SER A 95 12.98 -7.16 0.30
N ASN A 96 14.02 -6.43 0.74
CA ASN A 96 14.00 -5.75 2.03
C ASN A 96 13.16 -4.46 1.93
N PRO A 97 12.22 -4.19 2.84
CA PRO A 97 11.41 -2.96 2.81
C PRO A 97 12.23 -1.66 2.79
N LEU A 98 13.43 -1.66 3.35
CA LEU A 98 14.32 -0.50 3.29
C LEU A 98 14.78 -0.16 1.86
N THR A 99 14.70 -1.11 0.94
CA THR A 99 15.06 -0.89 -0.48
C THR A 99 13.87 -0.48 -1.35
N TRP A 100 12.63 -0.61 -0.86
CA TRP A 100 11.42 -0.27 -1.60
C TRP A 100 11.33 1.21 -2.03
N PRO A 101 11.79 2.19 -1.23
CA PRO A 101 11.84 3.58 -1.69
C PRO A 101 12.68 3.79 -2.97
N PHE A 102 13.59 2.87 -3.26
CA PHE A 102 14.48 2.93 -4.42
C PHE A 102 14.07 1.99 -5.56
N MET A 103 13.03 1.18 -5.38
CA MET A 103 12.56 0.16 -6.33
C MET A 103 13.69 -0.78 -6.81
N LEU A 104 14.54 -1.24 -5.88
CA LEU A 104 15.74 -1.99 -6.26
C LEU A 104 15.48 -3.45 -6.66
N ARG A 105 14.32 -4.01 -6.33
CA ARG A 105 14.00 -5.41 -6.61
C ARG A 105 12.51 -5.59 -6.90
N PRO A 106 12.02 -5.06 -8.05
CA PRO A 106 10.63 -5.22 -8.45
C PRO A 106 10.33 -6.69 -8.71
N THR A 107 9.11 -7.11 -8.39
CA THR A 107 8.68 -8.50 -8.56
C THR A 107 8.17 -8.72 -9.97
N SER A 108 8.75 -9.69 -10.69
CA SER A 108 8.18 -10.17 -11.95
C SER A 108 7.07 -11.19 -11.65
N PHE A 109 5.86 -10.92 -12.14
CA PHE A 109 4.70 -11.82 -12.04
C PHE A 109 4.57 -12.77 -13.22
N PHE A 110 5.15 -12.38 -14.36
CA PHE A 110 5.08 -13.14 -15.58
C PHE A 110 6.34 -12.91 -16.41
N TRP A 111 6.83 -13.98 -17.06
CA TRP A 111 7.95 -13.93 -17.97
C TRP A 111 7.83 -15.04 -19.01
N GLU A 112 7.90 -14.67 -20.27
CA GLU A 112 8.00 -15.60 -21.41
C GLU A 112 8.98 -15.08 -22.44
N GLU A 113 9.57 -16.02 -23.19
CA GLU A 113 10.50 -15.74 -24.28
C GLU A 113 10.04 -16.42 -25.57
N LYS A 114 10.31 -15.80 -26.71
CA LYS A 114 10.12 -16.39 -28.03
C LYS A 114 11.17 -15.86 -29.02
N ALA A 115 11.42 -16.61 -30.07
CA ALA A 115 12.47 -16.31 -31.05
C ALA A 115 12.20 -15.10 -31.96
N SER A 116 10.92 -14.66 -32.14
CA SER A 116 10.56 -13.56 -33.03
C SER A 116 9.14 -13.07 -32.80
N GLY A 117 8.75 -11.97 -33.45
CA GLY A 117 7.37 -11.44 -33.44
C GLY A 117 7.08 -10.51 -32.26
N CYS A 118 8.03 -9.68 -31.89
CA CYS A 118 7.85 -8.60 -30.91
C CYS A 118 7.55 -7.25 -31.54
N LEU A 119 7.14 -6.29 -30.74
CA LEU A 119 7.08 -4.89 -31.14
C LEU A 119 8.48 -4.43 -31.55
N PHE A 120 8.59 -3.76 -32.69
CA PHE A 120 9.88 -3.31 -33.28
C PHE A 120 10.81 -4.46 -33.72
N ASP A 121 10.22 -5.56 -34.25
CA ASP A 121 10.94 -6.75 -34.67
C ASP A 121 11.99 -6.42 -35.75
N THR A 122 13.26 -6.62 -35.41
CA THR A 122 14.33 -6.80 -36.37
C THR A 122 14.64 -8.29 -36.39
N ALA A 123 14.49 -8.96 -37.52
CA ALA A 123 14.40 -10.40 -37.76
C ALA A 123 15.43 -11.37 -37.08
N THR A 124 16.20 -10.91 -36.12
CA THR A 124 17.30 -11.64 -35.44
C THR A 124 17.28 -11.57 -33.91
N GLN A 125 16.29 -10.93 -33.30
CA GLN A 125 16.26 -10.71 -31.86
C GLN A 125 15.24 -11.60 -31.15
N ASN A 126 15.66 -12.22 -30.05
CA ASN A 126 14.75 -12.86 -29.13
C ASN A 126 13.79 -11.83 -28.51
N CYS A 127 12.54 -12.22 -28.39
CA CYS A 127 11.50 -11.40 -27.80
C CYS A 127 11.18 -11.84 -26.39
N THR A 128 10.89 -10.91 -25.53
CA THR A 128 10.41 -11.20 -24.16
C THR A 128 9.07 -10.52 -23.90
N SER A 129 8.26 -11.17 -23.08
CA SER A 129 7.03 -10.62 -22.52
C SER A 129 7.14 -10.74 -20.99
N SER A 130 7.00 -9.63 -20.28
CA SER A 130 7.05 -9.63 -18.81
C SER A 130 5.96 -8.76 -18.22
N ILE A 131 5.44 -9.15 -17.04
CA ILE A 131 4.59 -8.30 -16.21
C ILE A 131 5.33 -8.10 -14.89
N THR A 132 5.79 -6.89 -14.67
CA THR A 132 6.63 -6.56 -13.52
C THR A 132 5.98 -5.49 -12.65
N ALA A 133 5.96 -5.72 -11.33
CA ALA A 133 5.46 -4.76 -10.33
C ALA A 133 6.46 -3.60 -10.15
N LEU A 134 6.63 -2.81 -11.18
CA LEU A 134 7.50 -1.63 -11.20
C LEU A 134 6.63 -0.37 -11.24
N GLY A 135 6.83 0.55 -10.29
CA GLY A 135 6.18 1.86 -10.31
C GLY A 135 6.79 2.79 -11.36
N ASN A 136 6.07 3.88 -11.72
CA ASN A 136 6.70 4.95 -12.49
C ASN A 136 7.79 5.62 -11.63
N PRO A 137 9.07 5.59 -12.01
CA PRO A 137 10.17 6.08 -11.18
C PRO A 137 10.09 7.58 -10.89
N ILE A 138 9.54 8.38 -11.82
CA ILE A 138 9.36 9.82 -11.63
C ILE A 138 8.36 10.11 -10.50
N ILE A 139 7.20 9.43 -10.51
CA ILE A 139 6.20 9.55 -9.45
C ILE A 139 6.79 9.04 -8.13
N TRP A 140 7.45 7.89 -8.18
CA TRP A 140 7.94 7.18 -6.99
C TRP A 140 8.97 8.01 -6.23
N TRP A 141 10.01 8.45 -6.90
CA TRP A 141 11.07 9.22 -6.25
C TRP A 141 10.61 10.62 -5.85
N ALA A 142 9.76 11.26 -6.67
CA ALA A 142 9.16 12.55 -6.29
C ALA A 142 8.27 12.41 -5.05
N ALA A 143 7.48 11.32 -4.93
CA ALA A 143 6.67 11.04 -3.76
C ALA A 143 7.53 10.75 -2.52
N PHE A 144 8.65 10.03 -2.69
CA PHE A 144 9.60 9.77 -1.60
C PHE A 144 10.24 11.07 -1.09
N ILE A 145 10.67 11.95 -2.00
CA ILE A 145 11.20 13.27 -1.64
C ILE A 145 10.12 14.11 -0.94
N ALA A 146 8.90 14.16 -1.50
CA ALA A 146 7.77 14.87 -0.91
C ALA A 146 7.42 14.33 0.48
N SER A 147 7.52 13.01 0.71
CA SER A 147 7.32 12.38 2.02
C SER A 147 8.34 12.87 3.04
N SER A 148 9.60 12.95 2.66
CA SER A 148 10.67 13.43 3.54
C SER A 148 10.46 14.91 3.93
N VAL A 149 10.04 15.74 2.96
CA VAL A 149 9.71 17.16 3.21
C VAL A 149 8.48 17.29 4.09
N LEU A 150 7.42 16.50 3.84
CA LEU A 150 6.20 16.51 4.65
C LEU A 150 6.50 16.12 6.10
N ILE A 151 7.25 15.04 6.32
CA ILE A 151 7.65 14.60 7.66
C ILE A 151 8.39 15.71 8.39
N GLY A 152 9.37 16.34 7.73
CA GLY A 152 10.12 17.47 8.29
C GLY A 152 9.24 18.67 8.63
N SER A 153 8.27 19.00 7.78
CA SER A 153 7.34 20.11 8.03
C SER A 153 6.30 19.78 9.11
N TRP A 154 5.83 18.54 9.15
CA TRP A 154 4.85 18.07 10.11
C TRP A 154 5.33 18.23 11.57
N PHE A 155 6.60 18.00 11.86
CA PHE A 155 7.15 18.24 13.20
C PHE A 155 6.99 19.70 13.66
N ARG A 156 6.85 20.65 12.73
CA ARG A 156 6.70 22.08 13.00
C ARG A 156 5.23 22.51 13.03
N THR A 157 4.44 22.06 12.07
CA THR A 157 3.08 22.57 11.83
C THR A 157 2.01 21.75 12.55
N ARG A 158 2.18 20.41 12.62
CA ARG A 158 1.20 19.47 13.19
C ARG A 158 -0.22 19.67 12.61
N ASP A 159 -0.31 20.12 11.34
CA ASP A 159 -1.58 20.36 10.70
C ASP A 159 -2.34 19.05 10.45
N ARG A 160 -3.65 19.17 10.30
CA ARG A 160 -4.58 18.05 10.25
C ARG A 160 -4.36 17.14 9.04
N LEU A 161 -4.22 17.76 7.86
CA LEU A 161 -4.11 16.99 6.61
C LEU A 161 -2.78 16.26 6.53
N SER A 162 -1.68 16.94 6.86
CA SER A 162 -0.35 16.32 6.94
C SER A 162 -0.33 15.19 7.98
N THR A 163 -1.04 15.35 9.12
CA THR A 163 -1.15 14.31 10.14
C THR A 163 -1.87 13.07 9.58
N LEU A 164 -3.00 13.25 8.90
CA LEU A 164 -3.76 12.15 8.30
C LEU A 164 -2.92 11.38 7.28
N ILE A 165 -2.25 12.09 6.37
CA ILE A 165 -1.40 11.49 5.35
C ILE A 165 -0.22 10.74 5.99
N PHE A 166 0.41 11.34 6.99
CA PHE A 166 1.54 10.75 7.71
C PHE A 166 1.14 9.48 8.46
N VAL A 167 -0.01 9.49 9.14
CA VAL A 167 -0.54 8.30 9.82
C VAL A 167 -0.83 7.18 8.81
N GLY A 168 -1.41 7.51 7.66
CA GLY A 168 -1.66 6.53 6.60
C GLY A 168 -0.37 5.92 6.03
N LEU A 169 0.66 6.75 5.81
CA LEU A 169 1.97 6.27 5.37
C LEU A 169 2.62 5.34 6.41
N ILE A 170 2.60 5.73 7.69
CA ILE A 170 3.14 4.91 8.78
C ILE A 170 2.36 3.58 8.87
N ALA A 171 1.04 3.63 8.89
CA ALA A 171 0.20 2.43 8.99
C ALA A 171 0.42 1.47 7.82
N GLY A 172 0.70 1.97 6.64
CA GLY A 172 0.96 1.15 5.45
C GLY A 172 2.40 0.62 5.36
N TYR A 173 3.39 1.35 5.85
CA TYR A 173 4.81 1.01 5.65
C TYR A 173 5.49 0.38 6.88
N VAL A 174 5.26 0.91 8.08
CA VAL A 174 5.95 0.46 9.30
C VAL A 174 5.73 -1.04 9.62
N PRO A 175 4.55 -1.63 9.41
CA PRO A 175 4.37 -3.07 9.62
C PRO A 175 5.36 -3.93 8.84
N TRP A 176 5.73 -3.53 7.63
CA TRP A 176 6.71 -4.26 6.81
C TRP A 176 8.13 -4.17 7.36
N LEU A 177 8.50 -3.05 7.99
CA LEU A 177 9.78 -2.92 8.68
C LEU A 177 9.89 -3.86 9.90
N LEU A 178 8.76 -4.17 10.55
CA LEU A 178 8.71 -5.13 11.65
C LEU A 178 8.76 -6.59 11.18
N LEU A 179 8.50 -6.83 9.90
CA LEU A 179 8.43 -8.15 9.28
C LEU A 179 9.61 -8.44 8.33
N MET A 180 10.71 -7.71 8.43
CA MET A 180 11.88 -7.84 7.53
C MET A 180 12.52 -9.23 7.53
N ASN A 181 12.33 -10.02 8.58
CA ASN A 181 12.91 -11.35 8.71
C ASN A 181 12.15 -12.43 7.94
N ARG A 182 10.98 -12.11 7.38
CA ARG A 182 10.20 -13.05 6.55
C ARG A 182 10.38 -12.77 5.07
N THR A 183 9.96 -13.73 4.25
CA THR A 183 9.90 -13.54 2.80
C THR A 183 8.81 -12.55 2.46
N ILE A 184 9.19 -11.36 2.01
CA ILE A 184 8.32 -10.26 1.59
C ILE A 184 8.77 -9.70 0.25
N PHE A 185 7.87 -8.99 -0.42
CA PHE A 185 8.05 -8.55 -1.80
C PHE A 185 7.74 -7.08 -1.96
N GLU A 186 8.38 -6.44 -2.94
CA GLU A 186 8.21 -5.01 -3.20
C GLU A 186 6.75 -4.64 -3.54
N PHE A 187 5.98 -5.49 -4.21
CA PHE A 187 4.59 -5.19 -4.55
C PHE A 187 3.66 -4.97 -3.34
N TYR A 188 4.09 -5.30 -2.12
CA TYR A 188 3.37 -4.93 -0.91
C TYR A 188 3.31 -3.41 -0.66
N VAL A 189 4.11 -2.62 -1.39
CA VAL A 189 4.04 -1.15 -1.40
C VAL A 189 2.64 -0.62 -1.74
N ILE A 190 1.79 -1.43 -2.36
CA ILE A 190 0.39 -1.08 -2.66
C ILE A 190 -0.38 -0.65 -1.40
N SER A 191 0.03 -1.11 -0.22
CA SER A 191 -0.59 -0.74 1.06
C SER A 191 -0.41 0.74 1.43
N PHE A 192 0.68 1.38 0.99
CA PHE A 192 0.97 2.79 1.26
C PHE A 192 1.11 3.65 -0.01
N LEU A 193 1.04 3.05 -1.19
CA LEU A 193 1.10 3.78 -2.47
C LEU A 193 0.08 4.93 -2.58
N PRO A 194 -1.20 4.76 -2.20
CA PRO A 194 -2.15 5.87 -2.24
C PRO A 194 -1.70 7.07 -1.40
N TRP A 195 -1.11 6.82 -0.24
CA TRP A 195 -0.60 7.86 0.65
C TRP A 195 0.61 8.58 0.06
N MET A 196 1.49 7.87 -0.65
CA MET A 196 2.61 8.49 -1.39
C MET A 196 2.09 9.42 -2.49
N VAL A 197 1.06 9.01 -3.24
CA VAL A 197 0.43 9.85 -4.26
C VAL A 197 -0.22 11.09 -3.63
N PHE A 198 -0.95 10.93 -2.54
CA PHE A 198 -1.52 12.07 -1.79
C PHE A 198 -0.45 13.06 -1.32
N ILE A 199 0.67 12.56 -0.79
CA ILE A 199 1.80 13.41 -0.37
C ILE A 199 2.35 14.20 -1.56
N LEU A 200 2.57 13.55 -2.69
CA LEU A 200 3.08 14.20 -3.88
C LEU A 200 2.14 15.32 -4.36
N VAL A 201 0.85 15.02 -4.49
CA VAL A 201 -0.17 16.00 -4.90
C VAL A 201 -0.27 17.15 -3.90
N PHE A 202 -0.26 16.85 -2.60
CA PHE A 202 -0.28 17.85 -1.56
C PHE A 202 0.96 18.74 -1.60
N GLY A 203 2.13 18.16 -1.78
CA GLY A 203 3.40 18.89 -1.91
C GLY A 203 3.42 19.82 -3.13
N LEU A 204 3.00 19.32 -4.30
CA LEU A 204 2.90 20.11 -5.53
C LEU A 204 1.90 21.26 -5.39
N LYS A 205 0.72 21.00 -4.76
CA LYS A 205 -0.28 22.03 -4.46
C LYS A 205 0.31 23.10 -3.54
N THR A 206 0.89 22.72 -2.43
CA THR A 206 1.48 23.64 -1.45
C THR A 206 2.59 24.48 -2.08
N TRP A 207 3.43 23.86 -2.91
CA TRP A 207 4.45 24.59 -3.67
C TRP A 207 3.86 25.61 -4.61
N PHE A 208 2.79 25.26 -5.34
CA PHE A 208 2.11 26.17 -6.26
C PHE A 208 1.47 27.36 -5.50
N GLU A 209 0.74 27.09 -4.40
CA GLU A 209 0.02 28.10 -3.63
C GLU A 209 0.96 29.09 -2.92
N ASN A 210 2.14 28.65 -2.50
CA ASN A 210 3.14 29.49 -1.82
C ASN A 210 4.20 30.10 -2.77
N SER A 211 4.04 29.92 -4.08
CA SER A 211 5.05 30.38 -5.04
C SER A 211 4.92 31.87 -5.34
N GLU A 212 6.01 32.59 -5.21
CA GLU A 212 6.13 33.99 -5.67
C GLU A 212 6.07 34.11 -7.21
N ARG A 213 6.28 33.02 -7.94
CA ARG A 213 6.31 32.95 -9.41
C ARG A 213 5.34 31.90 -9.95
N PRO A 214 4.01 32.07 -9.80
CA PRO A 214 3.03 31.03 -10.08
C PRO A 214 3.05 30.55 -11.55
N LYS A 215 3.36 31.43 -12.51
CA LYS A 215 3.49 31.02 -13.94
C LYS A 215 4.65 30.04 -14.14
N ARG A 216 5.81 30.30 -13.51
CA ARG A 216 6.98 29.40 -13.58
C ARG A 216 6.70 28.08 -12.89
N THR A 217 6.10 28.12 -11.70
CA THR A 217 5.76 26.92 -10.94
C THR A 217 4.76 26.06 -11.69
N ARG A 218 3.74 26.65 -12.33
CA ARG A 218 2.80 25.92 -13.20
C ARG A 218 3.54 25.23 -14.36
N LEU A 219 4.46 25.94 -15.03
CA LEU A 219 5.23 25.36 -16.13
C LEU A 219 6.08 24.16 -15.65
N LEU A 220 6.72 24.26 -14.49
CA LEU A 220 7.52 23.18 -13.90
C LEU A 220 6.65 21.97 -13.53
N ILE A 221 5.48 22.19 -12.93
CA ILE A 221 4.52 21.12 -12.60
C ILE A 221 4.00 20.47 -13.89
N SER A 222 3.67 21.26 -14.91
CA SER A 222 3.24 20.72 -16.20
C SER A 222 4.35 19.92 -16.89
N GLY A 223 5.59 20.37 -16.81
CA GLY A 223 6.77 19.64 -17.29
C GLY A 223 6.96 18.32 -16.54
N PHE A 224 6.82 18.34 -15.22
CA PHE A 224 6.85 17.12 -14.39
C PHE A 224 5.77 16.12 -14.81
N VAL A 225 4.52 16.57 -15.00
CA VAL A 225 3.43 15.71 -15.48
C VAL A 225 3.74 15.18 -16.89
N GLY A 226 4.24 16.03 -17.79
CA GLY A 226 4.63 15.61 -19.15
C GLY A 226 5.70 14.51 -19.14
N ILE A 227 6.77 14.68 -18.36
CA ILE A 227 7.82 13.67 -18.20
C ILE A 227 7.25 12.38 -17.58
N THR A 228 6.38 12.51 -16.59
CA THR A 228 5.72 11.35 -15.97
C THR A 228 4.92 10.55 -17.00
N VAL A 229 4.16 11.22 -17.87
CA VAL A 229 3.40 10.57 -18.94
C VAL A 229 4.33 9.87 -19.94
N LEU A 230 5.39 10.52 -20.38
CA LEU A 230 6.37 9.93 -21.31
C LEU A 230 7.03 8.67 -20.71
N VAL A 231 7.44 8.75 -19.45
CA VAL A 231 8.02 7.59 -18.74
C VAL A 231 6.98 6.49 -18.54
N SER A 232 5.71 6.83 -18.27
CA SER A 232 4.65 5.82 -18.20
C SER A 232 4.45 5.11 -19.54
N ILE A 233 4.45 5.84 -20.66
CA ILE A 233 4.35 5.26 -22.02
C ILE A 233 5.52 4.30 -22.26
N PHE A 234 6.73 4.67 -21.87
CA PHE A 234 7.91 3.81 -21.99
C PHE A 234 7.76 2.50 -21.22
N PHE A 235 7.16 2.52 -20.02
CA PHE A 235 7.00 1.31 -19.20
C PHE A 235 5.72 0.50 -19.48
N ILE A 236 4.80 0.97 -20.34
CA ILE A 236 3.57 0.23 -20.71
C ILE A 236 3.86 -1.22 -21.10
N PRO A 237 4.85 -1.54 -21.94
CA PRO A 237 5.14 -2.92 -22.32
C PRO A 237 5.43 -3.85 -21.12
N VAL A 238 6.20 -3.34 -20.15
CA VAL A 238 6.58 -4.10 -18.95
C VAL A 238 5.43 -4.24 -17.95
N TRP A 239 4.43 -3.38 -18.02
CA TRP A 239 3.24 -3.47 -17.17
C TRP A 239 2.13 -4.32 -17.77
N THR A 240 2.11 -4.44 -19.10
CA THR A 240 1.00 -5.10 -19.84
C THR A 240 1.37 -6.46 -20.44
N GLY A 241 2.64 -6.86 -20.34
CA GLY A 241 3.11 -8.09 -20.98
C GLY A 241 3.19 -7.99 -22.50
N ALA A 242 3.41 -6.78 -23.05
CA ALA A 242 3.64 -6.66 -24.48
C ALA A 242 4.98 -7.30 -24.86
N TRP A 243 5.02 -7.90 -26.04
CA TRP A 243 6.24 -8.50 -26.56
C TRP A 243 7.23 -7.45 -27.04
N ILE A 244 8.37 -7.38 -26.43
CA ILE A 244 9.46 -6.44 -26.75
C ILE A 244 10.75 -7.20 -27.04
N PRO A 245 11.72 -6.61 -27.77
CA PRO A 245 13.07 -7.16 -27.89
C PRO A 245 13.71 -7.37 -26.53
N TYR A 246 14.44 -8.48 -26.37
CA TYR A 246 15.09 -8.83 -25.09
C TYR A 246 16.14 -7.81 -24.66
N ASP A 247 16.80 -7.16 -25.62
CA ASP A 247 17.91 -6.24 -25.40
C ASP A 247 17.48 -4.75 -25.29
N LEU A 248 16.21 -4.49 -24.98
CA LEU A 248 15.66 -3.12 -24.87
C LEU A 248 15.77 -2.56 -23.45
#